data_7cb074cd462f7c7b51663c1d553d8f71
#
_entry.id   7cb074cd462f7c7b51663c1d553d8f71
#
_cell.length_a   1.000
_cell.length_b   1.000
_cell.length_c   1.000
_cell.angle_alpha   90.00
_cell.angle_beta   90.00
_cell.angle_gamma   90.00
#
_symmetry.space_group_name_H-M   'P 1'
#
loop_
_entity.id
_entity.type
_entity.pdbx_description
1 polymer ?
#
loop_
_entity_poly.entity_id
_entity_poly.type
_entity_poly.pdbx_seq_one_letter_code
_entity_poly.pdbx_strand_id
1 'polypeptide(L)'
;MKVYQTNEIKNIALLGNDGSGKTTLTESLLFESGIIKRRGRITAKNTVSDYFPVEQEYGYSVFSTVYHVEWNGKKLNIIDCPGSDDFVGAAITALNVTDTAILLLNGQYGPEVGTQNHFRYTEKLGKPVIFLVNQLDNEKCDYDNVLEQLRSIYGSKVVPVQYPLETGPNFHELIDVLLMKKYSWGPEGGAPTIEEIPDSEKEKALEMHKALVEAAAENDETLMEKFFESESLTEDEMREGIRKGLAARGMFPVFCVCAGKDMGVRRLMEFLGNVVPFVSDMPVVHNTRGVPVPPDANGPTSLYFFKTAVEPHIGGVQYFKVMSGKVHEGDDLTNADRGSKERMAQLFVCAGANRIPVQELVAGDIGCTVKLKDVKTGNTLNGKDCENRFNFIKYPNAKYSRAIKPVNEADVEKMMVILNRMREEDPTWEVEQSKELKQTIVHGQGEFHLRTLKWRLENNEKLQIKFEEPKIPYRETITKAARADYRHKKQSGGAGQFGEVHLIVEPYYEGMPVPETYKFNGQEFKINVKGTEEIPLEWGGKLVFINSIVGRSEEHTSELQSPGDLVCRLLLEK
;
A
#
# COMPACT_ATOMS: atom_id res chain seq x y z
N MET A 1 -19.46 14.54 -20.02
CA MET A 1 -18.89 15.04 -18.75
C MET A 1 -18.14 16.33 -19.01
N LYS A 2 -18.18 17.32 -18.08
CA LYS A 2 -17.36 18.54 -18.14
C LYS A 2 -15.87 18.16 -18.04
N VAL A 3 -14.99 18.86 -18.76
CA VAL A 3 -13.56 18.81 -18.53
C VAL A 3 -13.24 19.72 -17.34
N TYR A 4 -12.71 19.14 -16.28
CA TYR A 4 -12.33 19.86 -15.07
C TYR A 4 -10.89 20.36 -15.17
N GLN A 5 -10.60 21.53 -14.60
CA GLN A 5 -9.25 22.06 -14.52
C GLN A 5 -8.54 21.54 -13.27
N THR A 6 -7.21 21.57 -13.25
CA THR A 6 -6.38 21.09 -12.12
C THR A 6 -6.82 21.67 -10.77
N ASN A 7 -7.23 22.95 -10.72
CA ASN A 7 -7.75 23.63 -9.52
C ASN A 7 -9.24 23.34 -9.22
N GLU A 8 -9.88 22.45 -9.95
CA GLU A 8 -11.23 21.98 -9.69
C GLU A 8 -11.23 20.50 -9.25
N ILE A 9 -10.07 19.84 -9.23
CA ILE A 9 -9.91 18.42 -8.95
C ILE A 9 -9.38 18.22 -7.52
N LYS A 10 -9.97 17.26 -6.81
CA LYS A 10 -9.53 16.79 -5.49
C LYS A 10 -9.36 15.27 -5.54
N ASN A 11 -8.29 14.74 -4.96
CA ASN A 11 -8.02 13.32 -4.93
C ASN A 11 -8.00 12.83 -3.47
N ILE A 12 -8.86 11.90 -3.14
CA ILE A 12 -9.15 11.49 -1.77
C ILE A 12 -9.00 9.98 -1.63
N ALA A 13 -8.27 9.52 -0.61
CA ALA A 13 -8.28 8.14 -0.16
C ALA A 13 -9.28 7.96 0.98
N LEU A 14 -10.21 7.02 0.83
CA LEU A 14 -11.13 6.63 1.89
C LEU A 14 -10.59 5.41 2.61
N LEU A 15 -10.16 5.60 3.84
CA LEU A 15 -9.48 4.64 4.70
C LEU A 15 -10.26 4.43 6.00
N GLY A 16 -9.88 3.45 6.78
CA GLY A 16 -10.47 3.13 8.09
C GLY A 16 -10.50 1.62 8.33
N ASN A 17 -10.77 1.21 9.55
CA ASN A 17 -10.85 -0.19 9.94
C ASN A 17 -12.01 -0.91 9.23
N ASP A 18 -11.99 -2.25 9.23
CA ASP A 18 -13.14 -3.04 8.78
C ASP A 18 -14.38 -2.72 9.62
N GLY A 19 -15.55 -2.68 8.97
CA GLY A 19 -16.80 -2.37 9.65
C GLY A 19 -17.03 -0.89 9.97
N SER A 20 -16.10 0.04 9.65
CA SER A 20 -16.29 1.48 9.84
C SER A 20 -17.35 2.09 8.91
N GLY A 21 -17.74 1.40 7.83
CA GLY A 21 -18.80 1.80 6.91
C GLY A 21 -18.32 2.53 5.65
N LYS A 22 -17.07 2.34 5.22
CA LYS A 22 -16.49 2.95 4.00
C LYS A 22 -17.33 2.71 2.75
N THR A 23 -17.64 1.46 2.45
CA THR A 23 -18.48 1.07 1.31
C THR A 23 -19.88 1.70 1.39
N THR A 24 -20.47 1.79 2.58
CA THR A 24 -21.75 2.46 2.79
C THR A 24 -21.65 3.97 2.52
N LEU A 25 -20.56 4.61 2.96
CA LEU A 25 -20.30 6.02 2.67
C LEU A 25 -20.09 6.24 1.17
N THR A 26 -19.36 5.36 0.49
CA THR A 26 -19.19 5.39 -0.97
C THR A 26 -20.53 5.38 -1.70
N GLU A 27 -21.43 4.49 -1.33
CA GLU A 27 -22.79 4.43 -1.88
C GLU A 27 -23.58 5.72 -1.65
N SER A 28 -23.45 6.32 -0.47
CA SER A 28 -24.11 7.59 -0.14
C SER A 28 -23.53 8.77 -0.92
N LEU A 29 -22.20 8.87 -1.06
CA LEU A 29 -21.55 9.91 -1.87
C LEU A 29 -21.97 9.84 -3.35
N LEU A 30 -22.03 8.63 -3.92
CA LEU A 30 -22.45 8.40 -5.30
C LEU A 30 -23.95 8.70 -5.50
N PHE A 31 -24.78 8.40 -4.50
CA PHE A 31 -26.21 8.68 -4.54
C PHE A 31 -26.50 10.18 -4.44
N GLU A 32 -25.89 10.86 -3.47
CA GLU A 32 -26.07 12.30 -3.25
C GLU A 32 -25.52 13.15 -4.42
N SER A 33 -24.46 12.68 -5.10
CA SER A 33 -23.97 13.31 -6.33
C SER A 33 -24.82 13.01 -7.58
N GLY A 34 -25.81 12.11 -7.47
CA GLY A 34 -26.68 11.71 -8.58
C GLY A 34 -26.05 10.75 -9.60
N ILE A 35 -24.84 10.23 -9.34
CA ILE A 35 -24.17 9.26 -10.23
C ILE A 35 -24.92 7.92 -10.22
N ILE A 36 -25.42 7.51 -9.06
CA ILE A 36 -26.30 6.36 -8.93
C ILE A 36 -27.71 6.80 -8.50
N LYS A 37 -28.72 6.11 -9.02
CA LYS A 37 -30.13 6.41 -8.70
C LYS A 37 -30.65 5.72 -7.45
N ARG A 38 -29.93 4.71 -6.97
CA ARG A 38 -30.27 3.89 -5.81
C ARG A 38 -29.00 3.39 -5.16
N ARG A 39 -28.92 3.50 -3.83
CA ARG A 39 -27.81 2.96 -3.03
C ARG A 39 -27.84 1.44 -3.01
N GLY A 40 -26.69 0.81 -3.21
CA GLY A 40 -26.47 -0.60 -2.96
C GLY A 40 -26.38 -0.89 -1.47
N ARG A 41 -26.36 -2.18 -1.14
CA ARG A 41 -26.14 -2.69 0.22
C ARG A 41 -25.20 -3.88 0.16
N ILE A 42 -24.26 -3.95 1.11
CA ILE A 42 -23.32 -5.08 1.22
C ILE A 42 -24.07 -6.41 1.34
N THR A 43 -25.11 -6.45 2.19
CA THR A 43 -25.96 -7.63 2.38
C THR A 43 -26.73 -8.06 1.14
N ALA A 44 -27.01 -7.12 0.22
CA ALA A 44 -27.66 -7.40 -1.05
C ALA A 44 -26.67 -7.68 -2.18
N LYS A 45 -25.35 -7.62 -1.90
CA LYS A 45 -24.26 -7.88 -2.85
C LYS A 45 -24.33 -7.01 -4.13
N ASN A 46 -24.78 -5.77 -4.01
CA ASN A 46 -25.06 -4.89 -5.15
C ASN A 46 -24.47 -3.49 -4.99
N THR A 47 -23.42 -3.33 -4.19
CA THR A 47 -22.68 -2.09 -4.03
C THR A 47 -21.81 -1.81 -5.26
N VAL A 48 -21.51 -0.54 -5.51
CA VAL A 48 -20.66 -0.10 -6.63
C VAL A 48 -19.18 -0.44 -6.34
N SER A 49 -18.76 -0.41 -5.08
CA SER A 49 -17.37 -0.68 -4.68
C SER A 49 -17.04 -2.16 -4.73
N ASP A 50 -17.86 -3.01 -4.10
CA ASP A 50 -17.57 -4.44 -3.95
C ASP A 50 -18.25 -5.24 -5.07
N TYR A 51 -17.78 -5.05 -6.30
CA TYR A 51 -18.39 -5.67 -7.48
C TYR A 51 -17.69 -6.97 -7.94
N PHE A 52 -16.52 -7.28 -7.40
CA PHE A 52 -15.86 -8.54 -7.71
C PHE A 52 -16.51 -9.72 -6.98
N PRO A 53 -16.64 -10.89 -7.62
CA PRO A 53 -17.31 -12.04 -7.02
C PRO A 53 -16.72 -12.47 -5.66
N VAL A 54 -15.42 -12.32 -5.46
CA VAL A 54 -14.74 -12.65 -4.20
C VAL A 54 -15.18 -11.72 -3.06
N GLU A 55 -15.38 -10.43 -3.34
CA GLU A 55 -15.86 -9.45 -2.36
C GLU A 55 -17.31 -9.73 -1.98
N GLN A 56 -18.14 -10.05 -2.97
CA GLN A 56 -19.54 -10.42 -2.75
C GLN A 56 -19.68 -11.74 -2.00
N GLU A 57 -18.75 -12.68 -2.17
CA GLU A 57 -18.74 -13.95 -1.45
C GLU A 57 -18.37 -13.76 0.02
N TYR A 58 -17.33 -13.00 0.28
CA TYR A 58 -16.85 -12.77 1.65
C TYR A 58 -17.62 -11.67 2.39
N GLY A 59 -18.27 -10.75 1.68
CA GLY A 59 -18.92 -9.58 2.25
C GLY A 59 -17.93 -8.54 2.78
N TYR A 60 -16.71 -8.53 2.26
CA TYR A 60 -15.62 -7.61 2.60
C TYR A 60 -14.93 -7.09 1.34
N SER A 61 -14.53 -5.83 1.36
CA SER A 61 -13.71 -5.26 0.29
C SER A 61 -12.31 -5.90 0.29
N VAL A 62 -11.86 -6.32 -0.87
CA VAL A 62 -10.56 -6.94 -1.14
C VAL A 62 -9.69 -6.01 -1.98
N PHE A 63 -10.30 -5.29 -2.89
CA PHE A 63 -9.64 -4.36 -3.80
C PHE A 63 -10.02 -2.92 -3.48
N SER A 64 -9.11 -2.00 -3.81
CA SER A 64 -9.51 -0.58 -3.84
C SER A 64 -10.42 -0.33 -5.03
N THR A 65 -11.42 0.53 -4.86
CA THR A 65 -12.33 0.93 -5.94
C THR A 65 -12.21 2.41 -6.21
N VAL A 66 -11.98 2.76 -7.48
CA VAL A 66 -11.88 4.15 -7.94
C VAL A 66 -13.24 4.63 -8.39
N TYR A 67 -13.67 5.76 -7.87
CA TYR A 67 -14.88 6.45 -8.32
C TYR A 67 -14.70 7.97 -8.26
N HIS A 68 -15.62 8.68 -8.87
CA HIS A 68 -15.65 10.13 -8.78
C HIS A 68 -17.04 10.61 -8.37
N VAL A 69 -17.08 11.79 -7.79
CA VAL A 69 -18.31 12.54 -7.57
C VAL A 69 -18.14 13.96 -8.08
N GLU A 70 -19.21 14.52 -8.62
CA GLU A 70 -19.26 15.92 -9.05
C GLU A 70 -20.08 16.72 -8.03
N TRP A 71 -19.48 17.72 -7.42
CA TRP A 71 -20.16 18.52 -6.41
C TRP A 71 -19.76 20.00 -6.51
N ASN A 72 -20.76 20.90 -6.64
CA ASN A 72 -20.56 22.35 -6.68
C ASN A 72 -19.44 22.79 -7.66
N GLY A 73 -19.40 22.19 -8.86
CA GLY A 73 -18.44 22.52 -9.90
C GLY A 73 -17.03 21.92 -9.68
N LYS A 74 -16.83 21.12 -8.65
CA LYS A 74 -15.59 20.39 -8.38
C LYS A 74 -15.76 18.92 -8.71
N LYS A 75 -14.65 18.26 -9.06
CA LYS A 75 -14.55 16.81 -9.24
C LYS A 75 -13.75 16.22 -8.08
N LEU A 76 -14.36 15.32 -7.34
CA LEU A 76 -13.72 14.56 -6.27
C LEU A 76 -13.43 13.16 -6.81
N ASN A 77 -12.18 12.83 -7.06
CA ASN A 77 -11.75 11.46 -7.30
C ASN A 77 -11.55 10.79 -5.95
N ILE A 78 -12.21 9.68 -5.71
CA ILE A 78 -12.18 8.98 -4.43
C ILE A 78 -11.75 7.54 -4.68
N ILE A 79 -10.82 7.05 -3.85
CA ILE A 79 -10.38 5.65 -3.86
C ILE A 79 -10.83 5.03 -2.54
N ASP A 80 -11.86 4.19 -2.62
CA ASP A 80 -12.32 3.37 -1.50
C ASP A 80 -11.37 2.20 -1.30
N CYS A 81 -10.83 2.04 -0.08
CA CYS A 81 -9.81 1.06 0.22
C CYS A 81 -10.35 -0.02 1.18
N PRO A 82 -9.91 -1.28 1.04
CA PRO A 82 -10.17 -2.31 2.03
C PRO A 82 -9.73 -1.88 3.44
N GLY A 83 -10.48 -2.29 4.45
CA GLY A 83 -10.18 -1.95 5.85
C GLY A 83 -9.25 -2.94 6.54
N SER A 84 -9.09 -4.14 6.00
CA SER A 84 -8.23 -5.17 6.56
C SER A 84 -6.75 -4.91 6.26
N ASP A 85 -5.89 -5.10 7.27
CA ASP A 85 -4.43 -5.01 7.12
C ASP A 85 -3.86 -6.02 6.11
N ASP A 86 -4.58 -7.10 5.84
CA ASP A 86 -4.23 -8.09 4.83
C ASP A 86 -4.20 -7.50 3.42
N PHE A 87 -4.92 -6.40 3.19
CA PHE A 87 -4.97 -5.68 1.90
C PHE A 87 -4.37 -4.28 1.98
N VAL A 88 -3.47 -4.04 2.91
CA VAL A 88 -2.82 -2.74 3.14
C VAL A 88 -2.14 -2.16 1.88
N GLY A 89 -1.73 -3.00 0.96
CA GLY A 89 -1.18 -2.56 -0.33
C GLY A 89 -2.12 -1.64 -1.11
N ALA A 90 -3.42 -1.90 -1.06
CA ALA A 90 -4.43 -1.05 -1.68
C ALA A 90 -4.48 0.37 -1.07
N ALA A 91 -4.41 0.46 0.27
CA ALA A 91 -4.36 1.74 0.99
C ALA A 91 -3.07 2.52 0.68
N ILE A 92 -1.91 1.84 0.64
CA ILE A 92 -0.64 2.46 0.29
C ILE A 92 -0.66 2.98 -1.15
N THR A 93 -1.20 2.19 -2.08
CA THR A 93 -1.37 2.61 -3.48
C THR A 93 -2.24 3.86 -3.58
N ALA A 94 -3.40 3.87 -2.93
CA ALA A 94 -4.30 5.02 -2.91
C ALA A 94 -3.62 6.27 -2.34
N LEU A 95 -2.94 6.16 -1.20
CA LEU A 95 -2.22 7.28 -0.58
C LEU A 95 -1.10 7.86 -1.45
N ASN A 96 -0.46 7.06 -2.30
CA ASN A 96 0.58 7.55 -3.20
C ASN A 96 0.04 8.44 -4.34
N VAL A 97 -1.23 8.24 -4.73
CA VAL A 97 -1.83 8.96 -5.87
C VAL A 97 -2.90 9.97 -5.47
N THR A 98 -3.37 9.93 -4.23
CA THR A 98 -4.32 10.92 -3.69
C THR A 98 -3.63 12.00 -2.89
N ASP A 99 -4.34 13.06 -2.61
CA ASP A 99 -3.81 14.28 -1.99
C ASP A 99 -4.29 14.44 -0.54
N THR A 100 -5.44 13.86 -0.18
CA THR A 100 -6.02 13.89 1.17
C THR A 100 -6.54 12.50 1.55
N ALA A 101 -6.45 12.14 2.82
CA ALA A 101 -7.01 10.91 3.37
C ALA A 101 -8.20 11.21 4.29
N ILE A 102 -9.28 10.46 4.14
CA ILE A 102 -10.37 10.39 5.13
C ILE A 102 -10.17 9.09 5.91
N LEU A 103 -10.05 9.19 7.22
CA LEU A 103 -10.03 8.07 8.15
C LEU A 103 -11.41 7.92 8.78
N LEU A 104 -12.15 6.94 8.28
CA LEU A 104 -13.50 6.64 8.77
C LEU A 104 -13.44 5.78 10.03
N LEU A 105 -14.13 6.23 11.06
CA LEU A 105 -14.19 5.63 12.39
C LEU A 105 -15.58 5.08 12.66
N ASN A 106 -15.64 3.96 13.35
CA ASN A 106 -16.89 3.49 13.93
C ASN A 106 -17.19 4.27 15.23
N GLY A 107 -18.36 4.88 15.34
CA GLY A 107 -18.74 5.68 16.51
C GLY A 107 -18.81 4.89 17.84
N GLN A 108 -18.88 3.56 17.78
CA GLN A 108 -18.82 2.69 18.96
C GLN A 108 -17.39 2.40 19.43
N TYR A 109 -16.46 2.18 18.48
CA TYR A 109 -15.12 1.66 18.79
C TYR A 109 -14.02 2.73 18.74
N GLY A 110 -14.27 3.85 18.05
CA GLY A 110 -13.28 4.90 17.87
C GLY A 110 -12.09 4.47 16.98
N PRO A 111 -10.87 4.93 17.28
CA PRO A 111 -9.68 4.64 16.49
C PRO A 111 -9.11 3.24 16.77
N GLU A 112 -9.58 2.26 16.02
CA GLU A 112 -9.12 0.87 16.06
C GLU A 112 -7.72 0.70 15.47
N VAL A 113 -7.13 -0.51 15.58
CA VAL A 113 -5.77 -0.83 15.11
C VAL A 113 -5.58 -0.54 13.62
N GLY A 114 -6.55 -0.91 12.77
CA GLY A 114 -6.49 -0.61 11.34
C GLY A 114 -6.47 0.89 11.06
N THR A 115 -7.22 1.70 11.81
CA THR A 115 -7.18 3.16 11.72
C THR A 115 -5.80 3.71 12.07
N GLN A 116 -5.18 3.23 13.15
CA GLN A 116 -3.85 3.65 13.56
C GLN A 116 -2.77 3.26 12.54
N ASN A 117 -2.88 2.06 11.96
CA ASN A 117 -1.99 1.61 10.89
C ASN A 117 -2.12 2.50 9.65
N HIS A 118 -3.33 2.80 9.21
CA HIS A 118 -3.56 3.71 8.09
C HIS A 118 -3.02 5.11 8.38
N PHE A 119 -3.22 5.64 9.60
CA PHE A 119 -2.67 6.94 9.98
C PHE A 119 -1.14 7.00 9.87
N ARG A 120 -0.43 5.95 10.31
CA ARG A 120 1.03 5.86 10.16
C ARG A 120 1.48 5.95 8.71
N TYR A 121 0.73 5.37 7.77
CA TYR A 121 1.03 5.50 6.34
C TYR A 121 0.74 6.92 5.84
N THR A 122 -0.32 7.59 6.31
CA THR A 122 -0.55 9.01 5.97
C THR A 122 0.57 9.89 6.49
N GLU A 123 1.08 9.61 7.68
CA GLU A 123 2.21 10.32 8.29
C GLU A 123 3.49 10.12 7.47
N LYS A 124 3.83 8.88 7.17
CA LYS A 124 5.01 8.53 6.35
C LYS A 124 4.99 9.17 4.96
N LEU A 125 3.82 9.37 4.38
CA LEU A 125 3.63 9.94 3.04
C LEU A 125 3.25 11.43 3.07
N GLY A 126 3.23 12.06 4.25
CA GLY A 126 2.92 13.47 4.42
C GLY A 126 1.49 13.86 3.98
N LYS A 127 0.51 12.95 4.09
CA LYS A 127 -0.85 13.21 3.59
C LYS A 127 -1.73 13.91 4.62
N PRO A 128 -2.47 14.96 4.26
CA PRO A 128 -3.56 15.53 5.04
C PRO A 128 -4.55 14.47 5.51
N VAL A 129 -5.07 14.62 6.72
CA VAL A 129 -6.02 13.66 7.32
C VAL A 129 -7.27 14.39 7.81
N ILE A 130 -8.43 13.81 7.50
CA ILE A 130 -9.72 14.16 8.06
C ILE A 130 -10.24 12.92 8.79
N PHE A 131 -10.62 13.06 10.04
CA PHE A 131 -11.34 12.02 10.77
C PHE A 131 -12.84 12.16 10.53
N LEU A 132 -13.51 11.04 10.31
CA LEU A 132 -14.94 10.99 10.06
C LEU A 132 -15.59 9.95 10.97
N VAL A 133 -16.29 10.40 11.98
CA VAL A 133 -17.02 9.53 12.90
C VAL A 133 -18.35 9.14 12.25
N ASN A 134 -18.54 7.85 12.01
CA ASN A 134 -19.69 7.27 11.34
C ASN A 134 -20.51 6.38 12.30
N GLN A 135 -21.69 5.98 11.86
CA GLN A 135 -22.60 5.12 12.63
C GLN A 135 -23.04 5.79 13.96
N LEU A 136 -23.30 7.08 13.91
CA LEU A 136 -23.76 7.85 15.06
C LEU A 136 -25.13 7.39 15.57
N ASP A 137 -25.87 6.64 14.77
CA ASP A 137 -27.15 6.01 15.11
C ASP A 137 -27.02 4.65 15.81
N ASN A 138 -25.81 4.18 16.05
CA ASN A 138 -25.58 2.95 16.82
C ASN A 138 -25.87 3.19 18.31
N GLU A 139 -26.63 2.30 18.95
CA GLU A 139 -26.96 2.37 20.37
C GLU A 139 -25.77 2.52 21.32
N LYS A 140 -24.60 2.03 20.90
CA LYS A 140 -23.35 2.07 21.68
C LYS A 140 -22.40 3.17 21.22
N CYS A 141 -22.86 4.08 20.36
CA CYS A 141 -22.05 5.21 19.92
C CYS A 141 -21.82 6.18 21.08
N ASP A 142 -20.57 6.53 21.30
CA ASP A 142 -20.14 7.53 22.27
C ASP A 142 -19.15 8.49 21.58
N TYR A 143 -19.69 9.56 21.02
CA TYR A 143 -18.89 10.53 20.26
C TYR A 143 -17.83 11.24 21.12
N ASP A 144 -18.19 11.62 22.35
CA ASP A 144 -17.25 12.35 23.23
C ASP A 144 -16.06 11.47 23.61
N ASN A 145 -16.29 10.20 23.92
CA ASN A 145 -15.22 9.22 24.15
C ASN A 145 -14.36 8.99 22.89
N VAL A 146 -14.98 8.90 21.70
CA VAL A 146 -14.21 8.79 20.44
C VAL A 146 -13.33 10.01 20.23
N LEU A 147 -13.82 11.21 20.48
CA LEU A 147 -13.05 12.46 20.36
C LEU A 147 -11.90 12.51 21.36
N GLU A 148 -12.13 12.08 22.60
CA GLU A 148 -11.10 11.98 23.65
C GLU A 148 -9.99 10.99 23.25
N GLN A 149 -10.36 9.80 22.74
CA GLN A 149 -9.42 8.81 22.23
C GLN A 149 -8.59 9.38 21.06
N LEU A 150 -9.21 10.09 20.11
CA LEU A 150 -8.52 10.74 19.01
C LEU A 150 -7.50 11.75 19.51
N ARG A 151 -7.87 12.61 20.48
CA ARG A 151 -6.97 13.59 21.08
C ARG A 151 -5.83 12.94 21.86
N SER A 152 -6.12 11.85 22.56
CA SER A 152 -5.10 11.09 23.31
C SER A 152 -4.05 10.48 22.38
N ILE A 153 -4.44 10.00 21.19
CA ILE A 153 -3.54 9.32 20.25
C ILE A 153 -2.83 10.30 19.32
N TYR A 154 -3.55 11.30 18.80
CA TYR A 154 -3.07 12.19 17.72
C TYR A 154 -2.83 13.64 18.18
N GLY A 155 -3.07 13.94 19.45
CA GLY A 155 -2.74 15.22 20.08
C GLY A 155 -3.75 16.34 19.84
N SER A 156 -3.31 17.57 20.18
CA SER A 156 -4.14 18.80 20.08
C SER A 156 -4.53 19.20 18.66
N LYS A 157 -3.88 18.62 17.65
CA LYS A 157 -4.23 18.85 16.23
C LYS A 157 -5.61 18.31 15.83
N VAL A 158 -6.22 17.49 16.68
CA VAL A 158 -7.57 16.94 16.47
C VAL A 158 -8.60 17.99 16.86
N VAL A 159 -9.26 18.57 15.84
CA VAL A 159 -10.18 19.69 16.00
C VAL A 159 -11.56 19.32 15.45
N PRO A 160 -12.61 19.25 16.28
CA PRO A 160 -13.94 18.95 15.80
C PRO A 160 -14.51 20.12 15.00
N VAL A 161 -15.03 19.80 13.81
CA VAL A 161 -15.78 20.75 12.94
C VAL A 161 -17.29 20.58 13.18
N GLN A 162 -17.69 19.41 13.66
CA GLN A 162 -19.06 19.08 13.95
C GLN A 162 -19.16 18.24 15.22
N TYR A 163 -20.30 18.34 15.92
CA TYR A 163 -20.64 17.43 16.98
C TYR A 163 -22.14 17.07 16.97
N PRO A 164 -22.54 15.83 17.31
CA PRO A 164 -23.94 15.44 17.40
C PRO A 164 -24.58 15.99 18.67
N LEU A 165 -25.89 16.32 18.62
CA LEU A 165 -26.64 16.68 19.81
C LEU A 165 -27.00 15.43 20.63
N GLU A 166 -27.37 14.35 19.96
CA GLU A 166 -27.59 13.04 20.55
C GLU A 166 -26.92 11.96 19.68
N THR A 167 -26.55 10.85 20.29
CA THR A 167 -26.06 9.65 19.59
C THR A 167 -27.03 8.48 19.83
N GLY A 168 -26.86 7.39 19.07
CA GLY A 168 -27.72 6.24 19.15
C GLY A 168 -28.95 6.32 18.24
N PRO A 169 -29.98 5.51 18.48
CA PRO A 169 -31.15 5.39 17.59
C PRO A 169 -31.87 6.71 17.28
N ASN A 170 -31.73 7.69 18.17
CA ASN A 170 -32.33 9.01 18.04
C ASN A 170 -31.45 10.02 17.29
N PHE A 171 -30.26 9.63 16.83
CA PHE A 171 -29.40 10.54 16.08
C PHE A 171 -30.11 11.10 14.84
N HIS A 172 -30.33 12.39 14.81
CA HIS A 172 -30.90 13.11 13.68
C HIS A 172 -30.50 14.59 13.64
N GLU A 173 -29.66 15.08 14.57
CA GLU A 173 -29.23 16.46 14.67
C GLU A 173 -27.73 16.56 14.96
N LEU A 174 -27.07 17.55 14.35
CA LEU A 174 -25.70 17.93 14.68
C LEU A 174 -25.53 19.45 14.61
N ILE A 175 -24.49 19.94 15.28
CA ILE A 175 -24.00 21.31 15.17
C ILE A 175 -22.76 21.33 14.30
N ASP A 176 -22.75 22.23 13.30
CA ASP A 176 -21.57 22.54 12.51
C ASP A 176 -20.95 23.83 13.07
N VAL A 177 -19.81 23.70 13.71
CA VAL A 177 -19.13 24.83 14.37
C VAL A 177 -18.35 25.71 13.40
N LEU A 178 -18.07 25.25 12.16
CA LEU A 178 -17.50 26.09 11.13
C LEU A 178 -18.52 27.12 10.62
N LEU A 179 -19.73 26.68 10.34
CA LEU A 179 -20.81 27.50 9.82
C LEU A 179 -21.72 28.10 10.91
N MET A 180 -21.54 27.69 12.15
CA MET A 180 -22.38 28.05 13.30
C MET A 180 -23.87 27.82 13.01
N LYS A 181 -24.23 26.64 12.56
CA LYS A 181 -25.59 26.21 12.22
C LYS A 181 -25.90 24.83 12.78
N LYS A 182 -27.18 24.61 13.08
CA LYS A 182 -27.73 23.29 13.39
C LYS A 182 -28.26 22.64 12.11
N TYR A 183 -27.93 21.38 11.93
CA TYR A 183 -28.42 20.52 10.86
C TYR A 183 -29.32 19.46 11.47
N SER A 184 -30.53 19.28 10.93
CA SER A 184 -31.47 18.25 11.35
C SER A 184 -32.05 17.49 10.17
N TRP A 185 -32.33 16.21 10.38
CA TRP A 185 -32.85 15.31 9.35
C TRP A 185 -34.13 14.61 9.80
N GLY A 186 -34.97 14.28 8.85
CA GLY A 186 -36.06 13.32 9.08
C GLY A 186 -35.54 11.89 9.28
N PRO A 187 -36.40 10.94 9.67
CA PRO A 187 -36.02 9.55 9.96
C PRO A 187 -35.32 8.83 8.81
N GLU A 188 -35.64 9.18 7.59
CA GLU A 188 -35.08 8.59 6.36
C GLU A 188 -33.83 9.31 5.86
N GLY A 189 -33.35 10.35 6.56
CA GLY A 189 -32.20 11.16 6.14
C GLY A 189 -32.49 12.09 4.97
N GLY A 190 -31.54 12.25 4.08
CA GLY A 190 -31.66 13.10 2.87
C GLY A 190 -31.22 14.55 3.06
N ALA A 191 -31.96 15.51 2.49
CA ALA A 191 -31.61 16.92 2.62
C ALA A 191 -31.87 17.42 4.04
N PRO A 192 -30.90 18.08 4.70
CA PRO A 192 -31.09 18.61 6.04
C PRO A 192 -31.97 19.87 6.06
N THR A 193 -32.65 20.08 7.17
CA THR A 193 -33.11 21.40 7.58
C THR A 193 -31.95 22.11 8.29
N ILE A 194 -31.67 23.36 7.92
CA ILE A 194 -30.60 24.16 8.50
C ILE A 194 -31.22 25.28 9.34
N GLU A 195 -30.88 25.33 10.61
CA GLU A 195 -31.46 26.24 11.58
C GLU A 195 -30.37 26.92 12.41
N GLU A 196 -30.79 27.95 13.18
CA GLU A 196 -29.92 28.57 14.16
C GLU A 196 -29.63 27.61 15.33
N ILE A 197 -28.46 27.77 15.94
CA ILE A 197 -28.07 26.97 17.10
C ILE A 197 -28.99 27.28 18.28
N PRO A 198 -29.59 26.30 18.95
CA PRO A 198 -30.43 26.51 20.12
C PRO A 198 -29.64 27.16 21.27
N ASP A 199 -30.32 27.97 22.09
CA ASP A 199 -29.68 28.72 23.17
C ASP A 199 -28.91 27.85 24.16
N SER A 200 -29.38 26.64 24.40
CA SER A 200 -28.72 25.63 25.25
C SER A 200 -27.33 25.20 24.74
N GLU A 201 -27.08 25.28 23.44
CA GLU A 201 -25.86 24.84 22.79
C GLU A 201 -24.93 25.98 22.37
N LYS A 202 -25.40 27.22 22.46
CA LYS A 202 -24.63 28.41 21.97
C LYS A 202 -23.26 28.56 22.63
N GLU A 203 -23.18 28.34 23.94
CA GLU A 203 -21.93 28.50 24.69
C GLU A 203 -20.91 27.44 24.25
N LYS A 204 -21.29 26.15 24.20
CA LYS A 204 -20.45 25.07 23.72
C LYS A 204 -20.02 25.27 22.27
N ALA A 205 -20.96 25.64 21.41
CA ALA A 205 -20.67 25.88 20.00
C ALA A 205 -19.70 27.05 19.79
N LEU A 206 -19.83 28.14 20.53
CA LEU A 206 -18.91 29.28 20.48
C LEU A 206 -17.50 28.93 20.97
N GLU A 207 -17.39 28.17 22.06
CA GLU A 207 -16.09 27.70 22.55
C GLU A 207 -15.39 26.84 21.50
N MET A 208 -16.12 25.86 20.92
CA MET A 208 -15.57 25.00 19.88
C MET A 208 -15.25 25.77 18.58
N HIS A 209 -16.09 26.76 18.22
CA HIS A 209 -15.81 27.65 17.09
C HIS A 209 -14.52 28.44 17.29
N LYS A 210 -14.33 29.04 18.48
CA LYS A 210 -13.10 29.79 18.82
C LYS A 210 -11.86 28.88 18.72
N ALA A 211 -11.93 27.66 19.23
CA ALA A 211 -10.84 26.70 19.09
C ALA A 211 -10.56 26.32 17.62
N LEU A 212 -11.60 26.24 16.78
CA LEU A 212 -11.45 25.97 15.36
C LEU A 212 -10.83 27.17 14.62
N VAL A 213 -11.22 28.41 14.98
CA VAL A 213 -10.64 29.67 14.43
C VAL A 213 -9.15 29.76 14.77
N GLU A 214 -8.79 29.51 16.03
CA GLU A 214 -7.39 29.48 16.49
C GLU A 214 -6.57 28.44 15.70
N ALA A 215 -7.05 27.19 15.63
CA ALA A 215 -6.39 26.14 14.88
C ALA A 215 -6.26 26.43 13.37
N ALA A 216 -7.22 27.15 12.78
CA ALA A 216 -7.13 27.59 11.39
C ALA A 216 -6.09 28.69 11.22
N ALA A 217 -6.01 29.62 12.16
CA ALA A 217 -5.08 30.77 12.13
C ALA A 217 -3.62 30.33 12.34
N GLU A 218 -3.36 29.32 13.21
CA GLU A 218 -2.01 28.85 13.56
C GLU A 218 -1.11 28.47 12.36
N ASN A 219 -1.71 28.20 11.21
CA ASN A 219 -0.99 27.72 10.04
C ASN A 219 -0.67 28.82 9.00
N ASP A 220 -0.98 30.08 9.33
CA ASP A 220 -0.73 31.24 8.46
C ASP A 220 -0.48 32.52 9.27
N GLU A 221 0.68 33.14 9.08
CA GLU A 221 1.06 34.35 9.84
C GLU A 221 0.04 35.50 9.70
N THR A 222 -0.49 35.72 8.49
CA THR A 222 -1.46 36.76 8.23
C THR A 222 -2.80 36.50 8.92
N LEU A 223 -3.26 35.26 8.93
CA LEU A 223 -4.48 34.86 9.62
C LEU A 223 -4.30 34.92 11.14
N MET A 224 -3.10 34.59 11.63
CA MET A 224 -2.78 34.69 13.05
C MET A 224 -2.77 36.16 13.53
N GLU A 225 -2.18 37.10 12.76
CA GLU A 225 -2.24 38.52 13.05
C GLU A 225 -3.69 39.04 13.14
N LYS A 226 -4.53 38.67 12.17
CA LYS A 226 -5.96 39.01 12.17
C LYS A 226 -6.71 38.44 13.39
N PHE A 227 -6.41 37.19 13.74
CA PHE A 227 -7.01 36.57 14.92
C PHE A 227 -6.64 37.31 16.20
N PHE A 228 -5.40 37.75 16.36
CA PHE A 228 -5.00 38.54 17.52
C PHE A 228 -5.66 39.92 17.59
N GLU A 229 -6.00 40.52 16.44
CA GLU A 229 -6.66 41.81 16.36
C GLU A 229 -8.17 41.75 16.62
N SER A 230 -8.85 40.71 16.12
CA SER A 230 -10.32 40.66 16.08
C SER A 230 -10.93 39.44 16.80
N GLU A 231 -10.12 38.49 17.26
CA GLU A 231 -10.53 37.18 17.80
C GLU A 231 -11.48 36.40 16.87
N SER A 232 -11.52 36.72 15.58
CA SER A 232 -12.41 36.09 14.60
C SER A 232 -11.79 36.10 13.21
N LEU A 233 -12.24 35.18 12.36
CA LEU A 233 -11.94 35.13 10.94
C LEU A 233 -13.24 35.04 10.14
N THR A 234 -13.24 35.57 8.93
CA THR A 234 -14.35 35.36 7.99
C THR A 234 -14.42 33.90 7.55
N GLU A 235 -15.56 33.48 7.02
CA GLU A 235 -15.73 32.10 6.53
C GLU A 235 -14.70 31.68 5.47
N ASP A 236 -14.37 32.59 4.55
CA ASP A 236 -13.36 32.34 3.51
C ASP A 236 -11.95 32.25 4.10
N GLU A 237 -11.59 33.07 5.08
CA GLU A 237 -10.33 32.99 5.81
C GLU A 237 -10.23 31.70 6.63
N MET A 238 -11.32 31.27 7.26
CA MET A 238 -11.42 30.00 7.94
C MET A 238 -11.16 28.82 6.98
N ARG A 239 -11.81 28.83 5.81
CA ARG A 239 -11.61 27.82 4.78
C ARG A 239 -10.16 27.78 4.30
N GLU A 240 -9.54 28.94 4.09
CA GLU A 240 -8.14 29.04 3.68
C GLU A 240 -7.20 28.53 4.78
N GLY A 241 -7.40 28.95 6.02
CA GLY A 241 -6.60 28.51 7.16
C GLY A 241 -6.69 27.00 7.37
N ILE A 242 -7.90 26.43 7.33
CA ILE A 242 -8.10 24.98 7.42
C ILE A 242 -7.41 24.26 6.25
N ARG A 243 -7.49 24.78 5.01
CA ARG A 243 -6.81 24.20 3.85
C ARG A 243 -5.30 24.17 4.03
N LYS A 244 -4.69 25.27 4.48
CA LYS A 244 -3.25 25.37 4.77
C LYS A 244 -2.87 24.45 5.92
N GLY A 245 -3.65 24.42 7.00
CA GLY A 245 -3.46 23.54 8.15
C GLY A 245 -3.53 22.06 7.80
N LEU A 246 -4.46 21.68 6.93
CA LEU A 246 -4.54 20.33 6.38
C LEU A 246 -3.30 19.99 5.54
N ALA A 247 -2.93 20.84 4.59
CA ALA A 247 -1.77 20.62 3.71
C ALA A 247 -0.46 20.46 4.51
N ALA A 248 -0.28 21.27 5.56
CA ALA A 248 0.86 21.23 6.47
C ALA A 248 0.78 20.12 7.53
N ARG A 249 -0.35 19.38 7.62
CA ARG A 249 -0.65 18.45 8.74
C ARG A 249 -0.59 19.14 10.12
N GLY A 250 -0.91 20.40 10.15
CA GLY A 250 -1.02 21.21 11.38
C GLY A 250 -2.31 20.95 12.14
N MET A 251 -3.37 20.51 11.44
CA MET A 251 -4.65 20.15 12.04
C MET A 251 -5.29 18.93 11.41
N PHE A 252 -6.14 18.25 12.17
CA PHE A 252 -6.93 17.08 11.76
C PHE A 252 -8.41 17.31 12.08
N PRO A 253 -9.20 17.82 11.12
CA PRO A 253 -10.62 18.07 11.32
C PRO A 253 -11.40 16.79 11.60
N VAL A 254 -12.39 16.86 12.50
CA VAL A 254 -13.31 15.75 12.81
C VAL A 254 -14.71 16.09 12.35
N PHE A 255 -15.29 15.22 11.53
CA PHE A 255 -16.65 15.30 11.01
C PHE A 255 -17.54 14.19 11.55
N CYS A 256 -18.83 14.38 11.44
CA CYS A 256 -19.90 13.49 11.90
C CYS A 256 -20.79 13.07 10.73
N VAL A 257 -21.01 11.74 10.57
CA VAL A 257 -21.95 11.22 9.56
C VAL A 257 -22.70 10.00 10.08
N CYS A 258 -23.89 9.76 9.52
CA CYS A 258 -24.54 8.48 9.52
C CYS A 258 -24.77 8.05 8.07
N ALA A 259 -23.74 7.41 7.48
CA ALA A 259 -23.74 7.06 6.05
C ALA A 259 -24.90 6.11 5.70
N GLY A 260 -25.32 5.24 6.61
CA GLY A 260 -26.47 4.32 6.40
C GLY A 260 -27.80 5.04 6.18
N LYS A 261 -27.95 6.23 6.75
CA LYS A 261 -29.15 7.08 6.66
C LYS A 261 -28.95 8.35 5.86
N ASP A 262 -27.82 8.54 5.20
CA ASP A 262 -27.49 9.74 4.39
C ASP A 262 -27.44 11.05 5.18
N MET A 263 -27.21 11.00 6.49
CA MET A 263 -27.13 12.17 7.35
C MET A 263 -25.68 12.67 7.42
N GLY A 264 -25.46 13.98 7.20
CA GLY A 264 -24.15 14.61 7.19
C GLY A 264 -23.36 14.51 5.87
N VAL A 265 -23.74 13.61 4.94
CA VAL A 265 -22.99 13.30 3.72
C VAL A 265 -22.87 14.51 2.78
N ARG A 266 -23.94 15.25 2.52
CA ARG A 266 -23.92 16.46 1.68
C ARG A 266 -22.99 17.53 2.25
N ARG A 267 -23.02 17.74 3.56
CA ARG A 267 -22.16 18.72 4.22
C ARG A 267 -20.68 18.30 4.15
N LEU A 268 -20.40 16.99 4.27
CA LEU A 268 -19.07 16.47 4.03
C LEU A 268 -18.61 16.73 2.59
N MET A 269 -19.43 16.46 1.58
CA MET A 269 -19.10 16.72 0.17
C MET A 269 -18.82 18.21 -0.09
N GLU A 270 -19.57 19.11 0.53
CA GLU A 270 -19.34 20.54 0.46
C GLU A 270 -17.98 20.93 1.03
N PHE A 271 -17.64 20.42 2.22
CA PHE A 271 -16.34 20.63 2.83
C PHE A 271 -15.20 20.08 1.96
N LEU A 272 -15.34 18.85 1.47
CA LEU A 272 -14.35 18.24 0.58
C LEU A 272 -14.14 19.06 -0.71
N GLY A 273 -15.19 19.58 -1.29
CA GLY A 273 -15.09 20.42 -2.49
C GLY A 273 -14.44 21.79 -2.24
N ASN A 274 -14.75 22.42 -1.11
CA ASN A 274 -14.39 23.82 -0.85
C ASN A 274 -13.12 23.98 0.00
N VAL A 275 -12.81 23.03 0.89
CA VAL A 275 -11.78 23.21 1.93
C VAL A 275 -10.57 22.32 1.78
N VAL A 276 -10.71 21.04 1.38
CA VAL A 276 -9.51 20.17 1.27
C VAL A 276 -8.50 20.71 0.26
N PRO A 277 -7.19 20.44 0.44
CA PRO A 277 -6.16 20.91 -0.46
C PRO A 277 -6.40 20.55 -1.92
N PHE A 278 -6.03 21.41 -2.82
CA PHE A 278 -5.90 21.09 -4.25
C PHE A 278 -4.61 20.31 -4.51
N VAL A 279 -4.52 19.70 -5.67
CA VAL A 279 -3.27 19.03 -6.10
C VAL A 279 -2.09 20.00 -6.07
N SER A 280 -2.32 21.26 -6.41
CA SER A 280 -1.31 22.34 -6.41
C SER A 280 -0.86 22.80 -5.01
N ASP A 281 -1.65 22.55 -3.98
CA ASP A 281 -1.33 22.91 -2.59
C ASP A 281 -0.39 21.86 -1.94
N MET A 282 -0.25 20.72 -2.58
CA MET A 282 0.57 19.60 -2.09
C MET A 282 2.03 19.71 -2.55
N PRO A 283 2.97 19.12 -1.82
CA PRO A 283 4.37 19.08 -2.24
C PRO A 283 4.54 18.52 -3.64
N VAL A 284 5.35 19.19 -4.45
CA VAL A 284 5.60 18.79 -5.83
C VAL A 284 6.27 17.41 -5.87
N VAL A 285 5.74 16.52 -6.68
CA VAL A 285 6.31 15.17 -6.89
C VAL A 285 7.59 15.29 -7.71
N HIS A 286 8.60 14.52 -7.35
CA HIS A 286 9.87 14.46 -8.07
C HIS A 286 9.97 13.14 -8.86
N ASN A 287 10.53 13.24 -10.06
CA ASN A 287 10.84 12.06 -10.85
C ASN A 287 12.08 11.31 -10.29
N THR A 288 12.44 10.16 -10.86
CA THR A 288 13.58 9.34 -10.41
C THR A 288 14.93 10.04 -10.48
N ARG A 289 15.04 11.15 -11.23
CA ARG A 289 16.24 11.99 -11.35
C ARG A 289 16.23 13.17 -10.37
N GLY A 290 15.23 13.26 -9.49
CA GLY A 290 15.07 14.37 -8.54
C GLY A 290 14.53 15.66 -9.15
N VAL A 291 14.05 15.64 -10.40
CA VAL A 291 13.48 16.81 -11.06
C VAL A 291 12.02 16.97 -10.60
N PRO A 292 11.60 18.19 -10.17
CA PRO A 292 10.22 18.45 -9.80
C PRO A 292 9.28 18.37 -11.02
N VAL A 293 8.14 17.74 -10.84
CA VAL A 293 7.09 17.61 -11.85
C VAL A 293 5.81 18.24 -11.29
N PRO A 294 5.61 19.55 -11.52
CA PRO A 294 4.41 20.23 -11.06
C PRO A 294 3.17 19.74 -11.80
N PRO A 295 2.00 19.74 -11.16
CA PRO A 295 0.72 19.38 -11.80
C PRO A 295 0.23 20.52 -12.71
N ASP A 296 0.94 20.79 -13.79
CA ASP A 296 0.63 21.83 -14.77
C ASP A 296 -0.04 21.20 -16.00
N ALA A 297 -1.27 21.62 -16.27
CA ALA A 297 -2.03 21.17 -17.44
C ALA A 297 -1.42 21.60 -18.79
N ASN A 298 -0.54 22.60 -18.80
CA ASN A 298 0.18 23.05 -19.99
C ASN A 298 1.59 22.47 -20.08
N GLY A 299 1.99 21.68 -19.10
CA GLY A 299 3.27 20.98 -19.08
C GLY A 299 3.32 19.79 -20.03
N PRO A 300 4.48 19.12 -20.13
CA PRO A 300 4.61 17.90 -20.91
C PRO A 300 3.78 16.77 -20.32
N THR A 301 3.10 16.00 -21.18
CA THR A 301 2.21 14.91 -20.75
C THR A 301 3.01 13.80 -20.07
N SER A 302 2.62 13.45 -18.84
CA SER A 302 3.19 12.33 -18.09
C SER A 302 2.13 11.67 -17.23
N LEU A 303 1.96 10.35 -17.37
CA LEU A 303 0.97 9.54 -16.67
C LEU A 303 1.68 8.52 -15.77
N TYR A 304 1.19 8.34 -14.55
CA TYR A 304 1.63 7.28 -13.64
C TYR A 304 0.55 6.21 -13.47
N PHE A 305 0.86 4.99 -13.86
CA PHE A 305 -0.06 3.85 -13.76
C PHE A 305 0.08 3.17 -12.41
N PHE A 306 -0.90 3.35 -11.55
CA PHE A 306 -0.82 2.93 -10.16
C PHE A 306 -1.58 1.64 -9.84
N LYS A 307 -2.48 1.20 -10.73
CA LYS A 307 -3.30 0.01 -10.50
C LYS A 307 -3.68 -0.65 -11.81
N THR A 308 -3.62 -1.98 -11.80
CA THR A 308 -4.20 -2.85 -12.83
C THR A 308 -5.30 -3.70 -12.20
N ALA A 309 -6.44 -3.83 -12.86
CA ALA A 309 -7.49 -4.77 -12.50
C ALA A 309 -7.79 -5.66 -13.71
N VAL A 310 -8.03 -6.93 -13.48
CA VAL A 310 -8.46 -7.86 -14.54
C VAL A 310 -9.92 -8.15 -14.35
N GLU A 311 -10.73 -7.70 -15.30
CA GLU A 311 -12.18 -7.87 -15.25
C GLU A 311 -12.66 -8.89 -16.29
N PRO A 312 -13.66 -9.73 -15.94
CA PRO A 312 -14.27 -10.65 -16.89
C PRO A 312 -14.75 -9.89 -18.15
N HIS A 313 -14.53 -10.47 -19.33
CA HIS A 313 -14.95 -9.94 -20.64
C HIS A 313 -14.26 -8.67 -21.15
N ILE A 314 -13.58 -7.90 -20.29
CA ILE A 314 -12.88 -6.65 -20.65
C ILE A 314 -11.38 -6.91 -20.72
N GLY A 315 -10.86 -7.75 -19.83
CA GLY A 315 -9.43 -7.98 -19.65
C GLY A 315 -8.80 -6.96 -18.69
N GLY A 316 -7.58 -6.52 -18.99
CA GLY A 316 -6.85 -5.57 -18.17
C GLY A 316 -7.44 -4.15 -18.27
N VAL A 317 -7.76 -3.58 -17.11
CA VAL A 317 -8.10 -2.17 -16.91
C VAL A 317 -6.96 -1.52 -16.15
N GLN A 318 -6.34 -0.52 -16.75
CA GLN A 318 -5.21 0.19 -16.14
C GLN A 318 -5.66 1.57 -15.66
N TYR A 319 -5.45 1.83 -14.36
CA TYR A 319 -5.76 3.11 -13.72
C TYR A 319 -4.50 3.96 -13.63
N PHE A 320 -4.66 5.24 -13.93
CA PHE A 320 -3.54 6.18 -13.94
C PHE A 320 -3.92 7.54 -13.34
N LYS A 321 -2.92 8.26 -12.84
CA LYS A 321 -2.99 9.68 -12.50
C LYS A 321 -2.24 10.46 -13.57
N VAL A 322 -2.81 11.56 -14.04
CA VAL A 322 -2.11 12.53 -14.89
C VAL A 322 -1.21 13.35 -13.99
N MET A 323 0.10 13.15 -14.11
CA MET A 323 1.08 13.83 -13.25
C MET A 323 1.41 15.21 -13.77
N SER A 324 1.44 15.41 -15.08
CA SER A 324 1.66 16.68 -15.78
C SER A 324 1.03 16.64 -17.16
N GLY A 325 0.72 17.79 -17.73
CA GLY A 325 0.12 17.92 -19.06
C GLY A 325 -1.33 17.50 -19.11
N LYS A 326 -1.71 17.03 -20.28
CA LYS A 326 -3.04 16.52 -20.60
C LYS A 326 -2.90 15.25 -21.42
N VAL A 327 -3.90 14.38 -21.34
CA VAL A 327 -4.02 13.20 -22.19
C VAL A 327 -5.36 13.21 -22.88
N HIS A 328 -5.35 12.94 -24.21
CA HIS A 328 -6.54 12.84 -25.04
C HIS A 328 -6.77 11.41 -25.50
N GLU A 329 -8.03 11.13 -25.79
CA GLU A 329 -8.37 9.89 -26.49
C GLU A 329 -7.63 9.83 -27.84
N GLY A 330 -6.94 8.72 -28.07
CA GLY A 330 -6.15 8.49 -29.28
C GLY A 330 -4.70 8.89 -29.22
N ASP A 331 -4.22 9.49 -28.12
CA ASP A 331 -2.82 9.86 -27.96
C ASP A 331 -1.90 8.63 -28.01
N ASP A 332 -0.75 8.80 -28.67
CA ASP A 332 0.36 7.83 -28.65
C ASP A 332 1.40 8.26 -27.61
N LEU A 333 1.61 7.44 -26.60
CA LEU A 333 2.54 7.68 -25.51
C LEU A 333 3.65 6.63 -25.50
N THR A 334 4.79 6.97 -24.89
CA THR A 334 5.92 6.06 -24.73
C THR A 334 6.05 5.62 -23.28
N ASN A 335 6.14 4.33 -23.04
CA ASN A 335 6.41 3.75 -21.72
C ASN A 335 7.90 3.98 -21.37
N ALA A 336 8.16 4.84 -20.39
CA ALA A 336 9.52 5.21 -19.96
C ALA A 336 10.26 4.04 -19.28
N ASP A 337 9.53 3.04 -18.78
CA ASP A 337 10.12 1.90 -18.09
C ASP A 337 10.47 0.75 -19.04
N ARG A 338 9.76 0.64 -20.17
CA ARG A 338 9.85 -0.49 -21.10
C ARG A 338 10.24 -0.10 -22.52
N GLY A 339 10.17 1.19 -22.87
CA GLY A 339 10.47 1.69 -24.21
C GLY A 339 9.37 1.40 -25.26
N SER A 340 8.28 0.76 -24.88
CA SER A 340 7.17 0.43 -25.78
C SER A 340 6.30 1.66 -26.06
N LYS A 341 5.65 1.69 -27.25
CA LYS A 341 4.66 2.69 -27.60
C LYS A 341 3.28 2.16 -27.32
N GLU A 342 2.47 2.96 -26.65
CA GLU A 342 1.10 2.65 -26.26
C GLU A 342 0.14 3.71 -26.77
N ARG A 343 -1.03 3.27 -27.25
CA ARG A 343 -2.09 4.16 -27.71
C ARG A 343 -3.20 4.23 -26.69
N MET A 344 -3.52 5.41 -26.23
CA MET A 344 -4.64 5.71 -25.34
C MET A 344 -5.97 5.71 -26.09
N ALA A 345 -6.34 4.53 -26.60
CA ALA A 345 -7.48 4.39 -27.53
C ALA A 345 -8.82 4.85 -26.96
N GLN A 346 -9.00 4.72 -25.66
CA GLN A 346 -10.17 5.17 -24.92
C GLN A 346 -9.77 5.65 -23.53
N LEU A 347 -10.40 6.72 -23.07
CA LEU A 347 -10.24 7.26 -21.74
C LEU A 347 -11.56 7.19 -20.97
N PHE A 348 -11.49 6.85 -19.71
CA PHE A 348 -12.65 6.77 -18.84
C PHE A 348 -12.38 7.41 -17.48
N VAL A 349 -13.43 7.93 -16.88
CA VAL A 349 -13.54 8.11 -15.42
C VAL A 349 -14.46 7.01 -14.87
N CYS A 350 -14.20 6.61 -13.64
CA CYS A 350 -14.84 5.43 -13.06
C CYS A 350 -15.85 5.78 -11.98
N ALA A 351 -16.89 4.96 -11.89
CA ALA A 351 -17.75 4.83 -10.73
C ALA A 351 -17.86 3.32 -10.44
N GLY A 352 -16.83 2.77 -9.78
CA GLY A 352 -16.66 1.33 -9.63
C GLY A 352 -16.54 0.62 -10.98
N ALA A 353 -17.38 -0.39 -11.21
CA ALA A 353 -17.45 -1.10 -12.50
C ALA A 353 -17.94 -0.23 -13.68
N ASN A 354 -18.67 0.85 -13.39
CA ASN A 354 -19.17 1.73 -14.45
C ASN A 354 -18.07 2.67 -14.94
N ARG A 355 -17.92 2.78 -16.26
CA ARG A 355 -16.95 3.63 -16.93
C ARG A 355 -17.65 4.65 -17.79
N ILE A 356 -17.36 5.91 -17.55
CA ILE A 356 -17.89 7.04 -18.31
C ILE A 356 -16.80 7.49 -19.26
N PRO A 357 -17.02 7.41 -20.62
CA PRO A 357 -16.01 7.84 -21.56
C PRO A 357 -15.80 9.35 -21.49
N VAL A 358 -14.52 9.75 -21.60
CA VAL A 358 -14.08 11.13 -21.64
C VAL A 358 -13.08 11.34 -22.77
N GLN A 359 -13.00 12.55 -23.32
CA GLN A 359 -12.08 12.85 -24.40
C GLN A 359 -10.72 13.35 -23.90
N GLU A 360 -10.69 13.95 -22.71
CA GLU A 360 -9.49 14.57 -22.13
C GLU A 360 -9.47 14.40 -20.62
N LEU A 361 -8.27 14.20 -20.07
CA LEU A 361 -7.97 14.30 -18.63
C LEU A 361 -6.76 15.20 -18.45
N VAL A 362 -6.77 16.04 -17.42
CA VAL A 362 -5.72 17.05 -17.14
C VAL A 362 -4.86 16.67 -15.95
N ALA A 363 -3.74 17.36 -15.79
CA ALA A 363 -2.84 17.20 -14.64
C ALA A 363 -3.59 17.22 -13.30
N GLY A 364 -3.33 16.24 -12.46
CA GLY A 364 -4.02 16.00 -11.19
C GLY A 364 -5.20 15.04 -11.28
N ASP A 365 -5.74 14.76 -12.46
CA ASP A 365 -6.91 13.89 -12.60
C ASP A 365 -6.55 12.40 -12.58
N ILE A 366 -7.53 11.59 -12.18
CA ILE A 366 -7.45 10.13 -12.16
C ILE A 366 -8.43 9.58 -13.18
N GLY A 367 -7.92 8.67 -14.02
CA GLY A 367 -8.72 7.98 -15.02
C GLY A 367 -8.29 6.53 -15.17
N CYS A 368 -8.95 5.86 -16.11
CA CYS A 368 -8.53 4.53 -16.54
C CYS A 368 -8.63 4.37 -18.06
N THR A 369 -7.93 3.36 -18.53
CA THR A 369 -7.97 2.94 -19.94
C THR A 369 -7.95 1.43 -20.03
N VAL A 370 -8.18 0.90 -21.22
CA VAL A 370 -8.22 -0.54 -21.50
C VAL A 370 -7.37 -0.86 -22.73
N LYS A 371 -7.04 -2.14 -22.89
CA LYS A 371 -6.36 -2.68 -24.08
C LYS A 371 -4.93 -2.14 -24.31
N LEU A 372 -4.24 -1.68 -23.27
CA LEU A 372 -2.80 -1.44 -23.37
C LEU A 372 -2.06 -2.78 -23.48
N LYS A 373 -0.95 -2.78 -24.25
CA LYS A 373 -0.23 -4.02 -24.59
C LYS A 373 0.84 -4.37 -23.56
N ASP A 374 1.59 -3.38 -23.14
CA ASP A 374 2.80 -3.58 -22.34
C ASP A 374 2.92 -2.52 -21.22
N VAL A 375 1.84 -2.31 -20.48
CA VAL A 375 1.80 -1.40 -19.33
C VAL A 375 1.49 -2.18 -18.07
N LYS A 376 2.31 -1.99 -17.05
CA LYS A 376 2.20 -2.60 -15.72
C LYS A 376 1.99 -1.56 -14.64
N THR A 377 1.50 -2.00 -13.49
CA THR A 377 1.43 -1.18 -12.29
C THR A 377 2.83 -0.64 -11.94
N GLY A 378 2.93 0.67 -11.70
CA GLY A 378 4.19 1.38 -11.46
C GLY A 378 4.82 2.01 -12.70
N ASN A 379 4.35 1.71 -13.92
CA ASN A 379 4.92 2.29 -15.12
C ASN A 379 4.54 3.77 -15.31
N THR A 380 5.43 4.48 -16.00
CA THR A 380 5.24 5.87 -16.44
C THR A 380 5.08 5.92 -17.95
N LEU A 381 4.02 6.55 -18.45
CA LEU A 381 3.83 6.83 -19.86
C LEU A 381 3.97 8.33 -20.13
N ASN A 382 4.75 8.67 -21.14
CA ASN A 382 5.08 10.04 -21.50
C ASN A 382 4.62 10.40 -22.92
N GLY A 383 4.21 11.66 -23.08
CA GLY A 383 4.04 12.27 -24.37
C GLY A 383 5.38 12.55 -25.05
N LYS A 384 5.32 13.14 -26.24
CA LYS A 384 6.51 13.55 -27.00
C LYS A 384 7.31 14.58 -26.18
N ASP A 385 8.63 14.46 -26.22
CA ASP A 385 9.57 15.36 -25.53
C ASP A 385 9.47 15.38 -23.99
N CYS A 386 8.92 14.34 -23.40
CA CYS A 386 8.88 14.12 -21.96
C CYS A 386 9.66 12.86 -21.58
N GLU A 387 10.53 12.98 -20.57
CA GLU A 387 11.37 11.88 -20.09
C GLU A 387 11.15 11.60 -18.59
N ASN A 388 9.99 11.93 -18.07
CA ASN A 388 9.68 11.65 -16.68
C ASN A 388 9.63 10.14 -16.44
N ARG A 389 10.10 9.74 -15.27
CA ARG A 389 9.92 8.39 -14.73
C ARG A 389 9.68 8.53 -13.23
N PHE A 390 8.63 7.91 -12.71
CA PHE A 390 8.32 7.96 -11.29
C PHE A 390 8.79 6.69 -10.59
N ASN A 391 9.05 6.81 -9.30
CA ASN A 391 9.44 5.66 -8.47
C ASN A 391 8.28 4.68 -8.33
N PHE A 392 8.61 3.39 -8.29
CA PHE A 392 7.65 2.37 -7.90
C PHE A 392 7.22 2.57 -6.44
N ILE A 393 5.96 2.31 -6.17
CA ILE A 393 5.43 2.34 -4.81
C ILE A 393 6.12 1.25 -3.98
N LYS A 394 6.60 1.63 -2.80
CA LYS A 394 7.22 0.70 -1.86
C LYS A 394 6.15 0.10 -0.95
N TYR A 395 6.01 -1.20 -1.01
CA TYR A 395 5.10 -1.96 -0.16
C TYR A 395 5.82 -2.56 1.04
N PRO A 396 5.10 -2.90 2.13
CA PRO A 396 5.68 -3.64 3.25
C PRO A 396 6.02 -5.06 2.81
N ASN A 397 7.04 -5.64 3.45
CA ASN A 397 7.38 -7.03 3.23
C ASN A 397 6.20 -7.94 3.58
N ALA A 398 6.09 -9.05 2.89
CA ALA A 398 5.10 -10.07 3.18
C ALA A 398 5.31 -10.66 4.59
N LYS A 399 4.21 -10.96 5.29
CA LYS A 399 4.22 -11.43 6.70
C LYS A 399 3.77 -12.88 6.84
N TYR A 400 3.13 -13.44 5.82
CA TYR A 400 2.53 -14.76 5.85
C TYR A 400 2.87 -15.54 4.59
N SER A 401 3.26 -16.81 4.75
CA SER A 401 3.76 -17.64 3.65
C SER A 401 3.10 -19.02 3.66
N ARG A 402 2.81 -19.54 2.46
CA ARG A 402 2.36 -20.90 2.24
C ARG A 402 3.03 -21.49 1.00
N ALA A 403 3.37 -22.77 1.06
CA ALA A 403 3.71 -23.50 -0.14
C ALA A 403 2.42 -23.82 -0.90
N ILE A 404 2.45 -23.63 -2.23
CA ILE A 404 1.30 -23.83 -3.11
C ILE A 404 1.65 -24.88 -4.17
N LYS A 405 0.72 -25.77 -4.42
CA LYS A 405 0.79 -26.71 -5.54
C LYS A 405 -0.56 -26.93 -6.19
N PRO A 406 -0.63 -27.15 -7.50
CA PRO A 406 -1.88 -27.54 -8.14
C PRO A 406 -2.24 -28.99 -7.73
N VAL A 407 -3.51 -29.31 -7.74
CA VAL A 407 -3.98 -30.69 -7.50
C VAL A 407 -3.52 -31.61 -8.62
N ASN A 408 -3.51 -31.13 -9.86
CA ASN A 408 -2.97 -31.83 -11.01
C ASN A 408 -1.58 -31.27 -11.34
N GLU A 409 -0.55 -32.10 -11.30
CA GLU A 409 0.84 -31.71 -11.56
C GLU A 409 1.07 -31.09 -12.96
N ALA A 410 0.24 -31.45 -13.95
CA ALA A 410 0.31 -30.88 -15.28
C ALA A 410 -0.02 -29.36 -15.32
N ASP A 411 -0.66 -28.84 -14.29
CA ASP A 411 -1.09 -27.45 -14.20
C ASP A 411 -0.05 -26.49 -13.57
N VAL A 412 1.18 -26.97 -13.27
CA VAL A 412 2.22 -26.15 -12.61
C VAL A 412 2.57 -24.92 -13.44
N GLU A 413 2.81 -25.06 -14.75
CA GLU A 413 3.13 -23.92 -15.62
C GLU A 413 1.96 -22.93 -15.71
N LYS A 414 0.74 -23.43 -15.85
CA LYS A 414 -0.48 -22.62 -15.85
C LYS A 414 -0.61 -21.84 -14.55
N MET A 415 -0.38 -22.49 -13.41
CA MET A 415 -0.40 -21.84 -12.09
C MET A 415 0.59 -20.68 -12.03
N MET A 416 1.82 -20.87 -12.50
CA MET A 416 2.85 -19.82 -12.47
C MET A 416 2.49 -18.62 -13.34
N VAL A 417 1.92 -18.83 -14.52
CA VAL A 417 1.46 -17.76 -15.39
C VAL A 417 0.36 -16.95 -14.70
N ILE A 418 -0.59 -17.62 -14.07
CA ILE A 418 -1.70 -16.95 -13.36
C ILE A 418 -1.18 -16.19 -12.14
N LEU A 419 -0.31 -16.77 -11.31
CA LEU A 419 0.27 -16.12 -10.13
C LEU A 419 1.05 -14.85 -10.51
N ASN A 420 1.84 -14.89 -11.57
CA ASN A 420 2.57 -13.72 -12.07
C ASN A 420 1.62 -12.61 -12.56
N ARG A 421 0.51 -12.96 -13.21
CA ARG A 421 -0.51 -11.99 -13.60
C ARG A 421 -1.20 -11.38 -12.38
N MET A 422 -1.57 -12.18 -11.38
CA MET A 422 -2.20 -11.69 -10.15
C MET A 422 -1.27 -10.75 -9.37
N ARG A 423 0.04 -10.96 -9.43
CA ARG A 423 1.03 -10.04 -8.84
C ARG A 423 1.02 -8.65 -9.48
N GLU A 424 0.59 -8.52 -10.74
CA GLU A 424 0.44 -7.20 -11.39
C GLU A 424 -0.78 -6.44 -10.88
N GLU A 425 -1.83 -7.15 -10.44
CA GLU A 425 -3.01 -6.56 -9.82
C GLU A 425 -2.75 -6.16 -8.36
N ASP A 426 -2.00 -6.97 -7.64
CA ASP A 426 -1.60 -6.72 -6.26
C ASP A 426 -0.10 -6.96 -6.07
N PRO A 427 0.72 -5.90 -6.09
CA PRO A 427 2.17 -6.00 -5.95
C PRO A 427 2.66 -6.47 -4.56
N THR A 428 1.77 -6.63 -3.58
CA THR A 428 2.12 -7.17 -2.26
C THR A 428 2.21 -8.69 -2.21
N TRP A 429 1.87 -9.36 -3.32
CA TRP A 429 2.13 -10.77 -3.50
C TRP A 429 3.57 -11.00 -3.94
N GLU A 430 4.21 -11.96 -3.30
CA GLU A 430 5.51 -12.47 -3.74
C GLU A 430 5.38 -13.96 -4.04
N VAL A 431 6.05 -14.40 -5.10
CA VAL A 431 6.07 -15.81 -5.50
C VAL A 431 7.51 -16.23 -5.61
N GLU A 432 7.92 -17.19 -4.79
CA GLU A 432 9.25 -17.78 -4.76
C GLU A 432 9.20 -19.22 -5.29
N GLN A 433 10.08 -19.54 -6.23
CA GLN A 433 10.36 -20.91 -6.63
C GLN A 433 11.64 -21.39 -5.95
N SER A 434 11.51 -22.06 -4.82
CA SER A 434 12.65 -22.64 -4.12
C SER A 434 13.10 -23.93 -4.82
N LYS A 435 14.20 -23.85 -5.55
CA LYS A 435 14.81 -25.01 -6.21
C LYS A 435 15.28 -26.04 -5.20
N GLU A 436 15.80 -25.57 -4.07
CA GLU A 436 16.31 -26.40 -2.99
C GLU A 436 15.20 -27.21 -2.31
N LEU A 437 14.11 -26.53 -1.94
CA LEU A 437 12.98 -27.18 -1.27
C LEU A 437 12.03 -27.88 -2.24
N LYS A 438 12.19 -27.64 -3.55
CA LYS A 438 11.29 -28.08 -4.62
C LYS A 438 9.84 -27.70 -4.32
N GLN A 439 9.65 -26.45 -3.88
CA GLN A 439 8.35 -25.89 -3.56
C GLN A 439 8.19 -24.53 -4.24
N THR A 440 6.96 -24.23 -4.67
CA THR A 440 6.54 -22.85 -4.95
C THR A 440 5.94 -22.28 -3.68
N ILE A 441 6.45 -21.17 -3.20
CA ILE A 441 5.99 -20.50 -1.99
C ILE A 441 5.34 -19.18 -2.41
N VAL A 442 4.17 -18.91 -1.88
CA VAL A 442 3.48 -17.64 -2.03
C VAL A 442 3.52 -16.90 -0.70
N HIS A 443 3.88 -15.62 -0.77
CA HIS A 443 3.98 -14.74 0.38
C HIS A 443 2.92 -13.64 0.23
N GLY A 444 2.26 -13.28 1.32
CA GLY A 444 1.23 -12.25 1.36
C GLY A 444 1.24 -11.51 2.70
N GLN A 445 0.33 -10.57 2.86
CA GLN A 445 0.27 -9.75 4.07
C GLN A 445 -0.38 -10.47 5.27
N GLY A 446 -1.21 -11.48 5.00
CA GLY A 446 -1.86 -12.27 6.04
C GLY A 446 -2.58 -13.52 5.49
N GLU A 447 -3.24 -14.26 6.38
CA GLU A 447 -3.94 -15.48 6.02
C GLU A 447 -5.13 -15.21 5.09
N PHE A 448 -5.90 -14.15 5.36
CA PHE A 448 -7.04 -13.79 4.53
C PHE A 448 -6.61 -13.40 3.12
N HIS A 449 -5.47 -12.73 2.99
CA HIS A 449 -4.86 -12.42 1.71
C HIS A 449 -4.61 -13.71 0.88
N LEU A 450 -3.93 -14.73 1.46
CA LEU A 450 -3.68 -16.00 0.77
C LEU A 450 -4.97 -16.80 0.51
N ARG A 451 -5.94 -16.73 1.42
CA ARG A 451 -7.26 -17.36 1.22
C ARG A 451 -8.00 -16.76 0.03
N THR A 452 -7.91 -15.44 -0.14
CA THR A 452 -8.46 -14.73 -1.31
C THR A 452 -7.76 -15.17 -2.60
N LEU A 453 -6.43 -15.32 -2.60
CA LEU A 453 -5.69 -15.86 -3.73
C LEU A 453 -6.20 -17.26 -4.12
N LYS A 454 -6.34 -18.14 -3.14
CA LYS A 454 -6.88 -19.49 -3.36
C LYS A 454 -8.26 -19.45 -3.99
N TRP A 455 -9.16 -18.66 -3.42
CA TRP A 455 -10.52 -18.49 -3.93
C TRP A 455 -10.53 -18.04 -5.40
N ARG A 456 -9.69 -17.08 -5.75
CA ARG A 456 -9.57 -16.57 -7.13
C ARG A 456 -9.02 -17.63 -8.09
N LEU A 457 -8.00 -18.39 -7.69
CA LEU A 457 -7.47 -19.50 -8.50
C LEU A 457 -8.54 -20.56 -8.76
N GLU A 458 -9.29 -20.95 -7.75
CA GLU A 458 -10.28 -22.02 -7.85
C GLU A 458 -11.56 -21.58 -8.59
N ASN A 459 -12.06 -20.37 -8.31
CA ASN A 459 -13.35 -19.90 -8.84
C ASN A 459 -13.25 -19.13 -10.15
N ASN A 460 -12.24 -18.24 -10.32
CA ASN A 460 -12.06 -17.48 -11.54
C ASN A 460 -11.28 -18.25 -12.60
N GLU A 461 -10.16 -18.87 -12.21
CA GLU A 461 -9.23 -19.52 -13.12
C GLU A 461 -9.50 -21.03 -13.31
N LYS A 462 -10.45 -21.57 -12.52
CA LYS A 462 -10.78 -23.03 -12.51
C LYS A 462 -9.56 -23.92 -12.25
N LEU A 463 -8.64 -23.45 -11.43
CA LEU A 463 -7.40 -24.13 -11.06
C LEU A 463 -7.46 -24.57 -9.60
N GLN A 464 -7.63 -25.86 -9.36
CA GLN A 464 -7.66 -26.42 -8.02
C GLN A 464 -6.26 -26.47 -7.43
N ILE A 465 -6.06 -25.93 -6.23
CA ILE A 465 -4.76 -25.85 -5.55
C ILE A 465 -4.82 -26.37 -4.12
N LYS A 466 -3.67 -26.75 -3.59
CA LYS A 466 -3.47 -27.07 -2.17
C LYS A 466 -2.42 -26.16 -1.57
N PHE A 467 -2.69 -25.68 -0.37
CA PHE A 467 -1.68 -25.05 0.48
C PHE A 467 -1.04 -26.09 1.40
N GLU A 468 0.26 -25.97 1.57
CA GLU A 468 1.06 -26.76 2.49
C GLU A 468 1.92 -25.82 3.35
N GLU A 469 2.47 -26.33 4.45
CA GLU A 469 3.47 -25.58 5.21
C GLU A 469 4.77 -25.49 4.39
N PRO A 470 5.39 -24.30 4.30
CA PRO A 470 6.69 -24.17 3.70
C PRO A 470 7.72 -25.04 4.44
N LYS A 471 8.51 -25.80 3.70
CA LYS A 471 9.62 -26.53 4.30
C LYS A 471 10.69 -25.56 4.79
N ILE A 472 11.31 -25.88 5.91
CA ILE A 472 12.41 -25.10 6.44
C ILE A 472 13.71 -25.67 5.88
N PRO A 473 14.55 -24.88 5.19
CA PRO A 473 15.83 -25.33 4.68
C PRO A 473 16.82 -25.47 5.85
N TYR A 474 16.77 -26.58 6.56
CA TYR A 474 17.74 -26.87 7.61
C TYR A 474 19.13 -26.98 7.01
N ARG A 475 20.09 -26.39 7.70
CA ARG A 475 21.51 -26.50 7.41
C ARG A 475 22.20 -27.21 8.56
N GLU A 476 23.14 -28.07 8.20
CA GLU A 476 24.02 -28.71 9.17
C GLU A 476 25.34 -27.94 9.26
N THR A 477 25.88 -27.87 10.44
CA THR A 477 27.21 -27.30 10.70
C THR A 477 27.96 -28.16 11.70
N ILE A 478 29.27 -28.06 11.65
CA ILE A 478 30.13 -28.69 12.65
C ILE A 478 30.25 -27.78 13.89
N THR A 479 30.26 -28.39 15.06
CA THR A 479 30.38 -27.70 16.34
C THR A 479 31.74 -27.90 17.02
N LYS A 480 32.55 -28.84 16.51
CA LYS A 480 33.86 -29.19 17.04
C LYS A 480 34.83 -29.46 15.90
N ALA A 481 36.10 -29.20 16.13
CA ALA A 481 37.14 -29.64 15.21
C ALA A 481 37.21 -31.15 15.12
N ALA A 482 37.35 -31.65 13.92
CA ALA A 482 37.52 -33.09 13.65
C ALA A 482 38.64 -33.31 12.65
N ARG A 483 39.32 -34.45 12.76
CA ARG A 483 40.34 -34.92 11.81
C ARG A 483 39.91 -36.22 11.17
N ALA A 484 40.12 -36.30 9.88
CA ALA A 484 39.98 -37.56 9.11
C ALA A 484 41.16 -37.70 8.14
N ASP A 485 41.50 -38.95 7.86
CA ASP A 485 42.44 -39.29 6.82
C ASP A 485 41.85 -40.39 5.92
N TYR A 486 42.21 -40.33 4.66
CA TYR A 486 41.81 -41.35 3.69
C TYR A 486 42.97 -41.66 2.77
N ARG A 487 43.21 -42.98 2.61
CA ARG A 487 44.22 -43.52 1.73
C ARG A 487 43.58 -44.33 0.61
N HIS A 488 43.70 -43.83 -0.62
CA HIS A 488 43.26 -44.54 -1.78
C HIS A 488 44.42 -45.37 -2.36
N LYS A 489 44.25 -46.67 -2.45
CA LYS A 489 45.18 -47.55 -3.10
C LYS A 489 44.41 -48.56 -3.94
N LYS A 490 44.53 -48.44 -5.27
CA LYS A 490 43.89 -49.38 -6.20
C LYS A 490 44.90 -49.80 -7.23
N GLN A 491 45.10 -51.14 -7.34
CA GLN A 491 46.00 -51.71 -8.32
C GLN A 491 45.21 -52.77 -9.11
N SER A 492 44.94 -52.47 -10.38
CA SER A 492 44.25 -53.39 -11.31
C SER A 492 45.01 -53.40 -12.64
N GLY A 493 46.15 -54.14 -12.65
CA GLY A 493 46.95 -54.39 -13.87
C GLY A 493 47.61 -53.11 -14.44
N GLY A 494 48.91 -52.93 -14.29
CA GLY A 494 49.64 -51.76 -14.76
C GLY A 494 49.94 -50.71 -13.66
N ALA A 495 49.99 -49.43 -14.01
CA ALA A 495 50.26 -48.36 -13.05
C ALA A 495 49.12 -48.26 -11.99
N GLY A 496 49.49 -48.38 -10.71
CA GLY A 496 48.53 -48.29 -9.59
C GLY A 496 48.14 -46.86 -9.30
N GLN A 497 46.90 -46.65 -8.83
CA GLN A 497 46.43 -45.37 -8.31
C GLN A 497 46.71 -45.29 -6.82
N PHE A 498 47.38 -44.23 -6.40
CA PHE A 498 47.67 -43.97 -5.00
C PHE A 498 47.39 -42.49 -4.68
N GLY A 499 46.73 -42.27 -3.58
CA GLY A 499 46.51 -40.92 -3.03
C GLY A 499 46.21 -41.01 -1.54
N GLU A 500 46.75 -40.12 -0.77
CA GLU A 500 46.50 -40.04 0.68
C GLU A 500 46.20 -38.58 1.03
N VAL A 501 45.09 -38.35 1.76
CA VAL A 501 44.62 -37.02 2.19
C VAL A 501 44.39 -37.04 3.69
N HIS A 502 44.94 -36.07 4.35
CA HIS A 502 44.66 -35.79 5.75
C HIS A 502 43.90 -34.46 5.83
N LEU A 503 42.73 -34.46 6.49
CA LEU A 503 41.83 -33.35 6.53
C LEU A 503 41.49 -32.99 7.98
N ILE A 504 41.58 -31.70 8.31
CA ILE A 504 41.04 -31.13 9.56
C ILE A 504 39.91 -30.20 9.18
N VAL A 505 38.75 -30.37 9.81
CA VAL A 505 37.58 -29.51 9.63
C VAL A 505 37.19 -28.92 10.97
N GLU A 506 37.03 -27.62 11.04
CA GLU A 506 36.64 -26.92 12.27
C GLU A 506 35.62 -25.81 12.02
N PRO A 507 34.83 -25.43 13.04
CA PRO A 507 33.97 -24.24 12.93
C PRO A 507 34.80 -23.00 12.65
N TYR A 508 34.32 -22.12 11.79
CA TYR A 508 35.00 -20.86 11.45
C TYR A 508 34.20 -19.66 11.96
N TYR A 509 34.89 -18.63 12.39
CA TYR A 509 34.37 -17.29 12.61
C TYR A 509 35.29 -16.24 11.99
N GLU A 510 34.76 -15.13 11.58
CA GLU A 510 35.54 -14.08 10.90
C GLU A 510 36.71 -13.58 11.75
N GLY A 511 37.90 -13.52 11.13
CA GLY A 511 39.15 -13.17 11.85
C GLY A 511 39.76 -14.30 12.66
N MET A 512 39.27 -15.54 12.54
CA MET A 512 39.84 -16.69 13.27
C MET A 512 41.29 -16.92 12.83
N PRO A 513 42.26 -16.91 13.78
CA PRO A 513 43.65 -17.15 13.43
C PRO A 513 43.87 -18.61 13.02
N VAL A 514 44.81 -18.84 12.10
CA VAL A 514 45.27 -20.20 11.79
C VAL A 514 46.26 -20.63 12.85
N PRO A 515 45.95 -21.69 13.64
CA PRO A 515 46.90 -22.18 14.64
C PRO A 515 48.11 -22.82 13.94
N GLU A 516 49.29 -22.69 14.57
CA GLU A 516 50.51 -23.33 14.10
C GLU A 516 50.45 -24.86 14.25
N THR A 517 49.67 -25.35 15.19
CA THR A 517 49.54 -26.79 15.51
C THR A 517 48.12 -27.15 15.93
N TYR A 518 47.71 -28.35 15.58
CA TYR A 518 46.46 -28.99 16.04
C TYR A 518 46.77 -30.24 16.86
N LYS A 519 46.03 -30.48 17.94
CA LYS A 519 46.17 -31.67 18.77
C LYS A 519 44.91 -32.57 18.67
N PHE A 520 45.09 -33.78 18.21
CA PHE A 520 44.05 -34.80 18.15
C PHE A 520 44.55 -36.11 18.72
N ASN A 521 43.83 -36.72 19.66
CA ASN A 521 44.17 -38.00 20.27
C ASN A 521 45.62 -38.07 20.83
N GLY A 522 46.12 -36.96 21.38
CA GLY A 522 47.48 -36.90 21.96
C GLY A 522 48.60 -36.72 20.92
N GLN A 523 48.29 -36.68 19.65
CA GLN A 523 49.25 -36.34 18.59
C GLN A 523 49.14 -34.85 18.20
N GLU A 524 50.29 -34.25 17.95
CA GLU A 524 50.41 -32.88 17.51
C GLU A 524 50.73 -32.81 16.00
N PHE A 525 49.92 -32.01 15.29
CA PHE A 525 50.04 -31.84 13.84
C PHE A 525 50.44 -30.37 13.56
N LYS A 526 51.59 -30.16 12.93
CA LYS A 526 52.10 -28.85 12.60
C LYS A 526 51.53 -28.40 11.26
N ILE A 527 50.97 -27.18 11.21
CA ILE A 527 50.34 -26.60 10.03
C ILE A 527 51.30 -25.59 9.39
N ASN A 528 51.71 -25.84 8.15
CA ASN A 528 52.47 -24.89 7.34
C ASN A 528 51.60 -24.36 6.21
N VAL A 529 50.99 -23.19 6.42
CA VAL A 529 50.11 -22.58 5.42
C VAL A 529 50.87 -22.26 4.14
N LYS A 530 50.45 -22.86 3.03
CA LYS A 530 50.97 -22.62 1.67
C LYS A 530 50.03 -21.74 0.84
N GLY A 531 48.72 -21.76 1.15
CA GLY A 531 47.72 -20.93 0.52
C GLY A 531 46.42 -20.99 1.30
N THR A 532 45.63 -19.94 1.18
CA THR A 532 44.29 -19.85 1.76
C THR A 532 43.34 -19.40 0.65
N GLU A 533 42.21 -20.07 0.53
CA GLU A 533 41.16 -19.78 -0.43
C GLU A 533 39.83 -19.63 0.32
N GLU A 534 39.11 -18.55 0.03
CA GLU A 534 37.76 -18.33 0.54
C GLU A 534 36.73 -18.68 -0.54
N ILE A 535 35.89 -19.63 -0.26
CA ILE A 535 34.88 -20.13 -1.19
C ILE A 535 33.50 -19.73 -0.64
N PRO A 536 32.78 -18.80 -1.30
CA PRO A 536 31.42 -18.47 -0.92
C PRO A 536 30.50 -19.67 -1.16
N LEU A 537 29.61 -19.93 -0.20
CA LEU A 537 28.63 -21.00 -0.31
C LEU A 537 27.31 -20.46 -0.85
N GLU A 538 26.62 -21.25 -1.69
CA GLU A 538 25.39 -20.83 -2.37
C GLU A 538 24.25 -20.37 -1.42
N TRP A 539 24.29 -20.78 -0.16
CA TRP A 539 23.26 -20.48 0.86
C TRP A 539 23.64 -19.39 1.87
N GLY A 540 24.63 -18.54 1.54
CA GLY A 540 25.21 -17.59 2.50
C GLY A 540 26.12 -18.28 3.50
N GLY A 541 27.28 -17.80 3.71
CA GLY A 541 28.35 -18.42 4.47
C GLY A 541 29.56 -18.68 3.59
N LYS A 542 30.66 -19.02 4.16
CA LYS A 542 31.89 -19.29 3.44
C LYS A 542 32.67 -20.48 3.98
N LEU A 543 33.36 -21.17 3.09
CA LEU A 543 34.36 -22.16 3.40
C LEU A 543 35.75 -21.53 3.21
N VAL A 544 36.55 -21.52 4.28
CA VAL A 544 37.96 -21.12 4.20
C VAL A 544 38.79 -22.39 4.07
N PHE A 545 39.37 -22.55 2.89
CA PHE A 545 40.23 -23.68 2.59
C PHE A 545 41.69 -23.29 2.81
N ILE A 546 42.38 -24.01 3.67
CA ILE A 546 43.79 -23.77 4.01
C ILE A 546 44.59 -24.94 3.50
N ASN A 547 45.44 -24.70 2.52
CA ASN A 547 46.36 -25.70 1.99
C ASN A 547 47.64 -25.69 2.83
N SER A 548 47.96 -26.85 3.45
CA SER A 548 49.16 -27.07 4.27
C SER A 548 49.98 -28.25 3.76
N ILE A 549 49.86 -28.60 2.51
CA ILE A 549 50.59 -29.72 1.90
C ILE A 549 52.07 -29.41 1.87
N VAL A 550 52.90 -30.28 2.43
CA VAL A 550 54.35 -30.19 2.43
C VAL A 550 54.91 -31.14 1.36
N GLY A 551 55.34 -30.63 0.20
CA GLY A 551 55.88 -31.39 -0.92
C GLY A 551 55.59 -30.72 -2.25
N ARG A 552 56.32 -31.03 -3.35
CA ARG A 552 56.01 -30.56 -4.70
C ARG A 552 54.84 -31.37 -5.26
N SER A 553 53.74 -30.73 -5.57
CA SER A 553 52.79 -31.23 -6.56
C SER A 553 53.34 -30.86 -7.93
N GLU A 554 53.76 -31.81 -8.74
CA GLU A 554 54.08 -31.54 -10.15
C GLU A 554 52.78 -31.47 -10.94
N GLU A 555 52.63 -30.41 -11.72
CA GLU A 555 51.40 -30.02 -12.44
C GLU A 555 50.94 -31.00 -13.53
N HIS A 556 51.57 -32.13 -13.72
CA HIS A 556 51.36 -32.96 -14.90
C HIS A 556 51.13 -34.46 -14.66
N THR A 557 50.83 -34.92 -13.48
CA THR A 557 50.46 -36.33 -13.31
C THR A 557 49.25 -36.50 -12.42
N SER A 558 48.35 -37.34 -12.86
CA SER A 558 47.16 -37.79 -12.16
C SER A 558 47.45 -38.61 -10.88
N GLU A 559 48.61 -38.43 -10.26
CA GLU A 559 49.08 -39.13 -9.08
C GLU A 559 49.47 -38.16 -7.98
N LEU A 560 48.60 -38.00 -6.97
CA LEU A 560 48.95 -37.39 -5.69
C LEU A 560 49.86 -38.33 -4.92
N GLN A 561 51.16 -38.09 -4.90
CA GLN A 561 52.17 -38.97 -4.27
C GLN A 561 52.68 -38.46 -2.92
N SER A 562 52.03 -37.53 -2.26
CA SER A 562 52.50 -37.03 -0.96
C SER A 562 51.36 -36.95 0.04
N PRO A 563 51.55 -37.39 1.30
CA PRO A 563 50.59 -37.08 2.35
C PRO A 563 50.57 -35.58 2.61
N GLY A 564 49.43 -34.97 2.45
CA GLY A 564 49.22 -33.53 2.67
C GLY A 564 48.13 -33.31 3.69
N ASP A 565 48.38 -32.38 4.60
CA ASP A 565 47.38 -31.94 5.57
C ASP A 565 46.58 -30.78 4.99
N LEU A 566 45.26 -30.95 4.93
CA LEU A 566 44.29 -29.94 4.48
C LEU A 566 43.44 -29.49 5.69
N VAL A 567 43.26 -28.18 5.84
CA VAL A 567 42.40 -27.64 6.85
C VAL A 567 41.25 -26.91 6.17
N CYS A 568 40.03 -27.34 6.43
CA CYS A 568 38.82 -26.69 5.97
C CYS A 568 38.07 -26.06 7.15
N ARG A 569 37.64 -24.83 6.96
CA ARG A 569 36.85 -24.07 7.94
C ARG A 569 35.52 -23.66 7.35
N LEU A 570 34.46 -23.88 8.07
CA LEU A 570 33.10 -23.61 7.62
C LEU A 570 32.48 -22.51 8.48
N LEU A 571 32.10 -21.39 7.86
CA LEU A 571 31.28 -20.33 8.45
C LEU A 571 29.86 -20.45 7.92
N LEU A 572 28.88 -20.53 8.84
CA LEU A 572 27.47 -20.38 8.53
C LEU A 572 26.98 -19.06 9.10
N GLU A 573 26.46 -18.18 8.27
CA GLU A 573 25.74 -17.01 8.75
C GLU A 573 24.39 -17.45 9.36
N LYS A 574 24.05 -16.80 10.50
CA LYS A 574 22.80 -17.02 11.22
C LYS A 574 21.65 -16.28 10.56
#